data_6ce2e64a14ca00d19b75db766f610404
#
_entry.id   6ce2e64a14ca00d19b75db766f610404
#
_cell.length_a   1.000
_cell.length_b   1.000
_cell.length_c   1.000
_cell.angle_alpha   90.00
_cell.angle_beta   90.00
_cell.angle_gamma   90.00
#
_symmetry.space_group_name_H-M   'P 1'
#
loop_
_entity.id
_entity.type
_entity.pdbx_description
1 polymer ?
#
loop_
_entity_poly.entity_id
_entity_poly.type
_entity_poly.pdbx_seq_one_letter_code
_entity_poly.pdbx_strand_id
1 'polypeptide(L)'
;MGSLRKEISRMSKLSWKGSTLLNPEPPVLVSCGGLDKPNLITIGWTGTICTQPSMVSISVRPERYSHQLLCERGQFAINLPTEKLVRAIDWCGVKSGRDVDKFAACGLHAALGSVLTDCPALEESPVNLECRITQRIPLGSHDLFLAEVVACDVDESLLDEKGKLCLDKANLIVYSHGEYLALGRKLGTFGYSVRKKKPAKRKK
;
A
#
# COMPACT_ATOMS: atom_id res chain seq x y z
N MET A 1 -25.49 -51.54 -10.09
CA MET A 1 -24.69 -50.65 -9.24
C MET A 1 -24.20 -49.50 -10.11
N GLY A 2 -24.94 -48.43 -10.16
CA GLY A 2 -24.61 -47.21 -10.94
C GLY A 2 -23.79 -46.24 -10.09
N SER A 3 -22.57 -46.00 -10.53
CA SER A 3 -21.67 -45.01 -9.95
C SER A 3 -22.20 -43.62 -10.29
N LEU A 4 -22.81 -42.95 -9.33
CA LEU A 4 -23.07 -41.49 -9.36
C LEU A 4 -21.72 -40.76 -9.32
N ARG A 5 -21.14 -40.50 -10.49
CA ARG A 5 -20.08 -39.48 -10.59
C ARG A 5 -20.73 -38.13 -10.27
N LYS A 6 -20.41 -37.58 -9.12
CA LYS A 6 -20.66 -36.16 -8.83
C LYS A 6 -19.99 -35.33 -9.94
N GLU A 7 -20.78 -34.77 -10.84
CA GLU A 7 -20.29 -33.71 -11.73
C GLU A 7 -19.83 -32.55 -10.86
N ILE A 8 -18.51 -32.41 -10.73
CA ILE A 8 -17.93 -31.19 -10.19
C ILE A 8 -18.26 -30.12 -11.23
N SER A 9 -19.20 -29.24 -10.90
CA SER A 9 -19.54 -28.07 -11.70
C SER A 9 -18.24 -27.31 -12.03
N ARG A 10 -17.76 -27.48 -13.26
CA ARG A 10 -16.59 -26.79 -13.77
C ARG A 10 -16.98 -25.33 -13.93
N MET A 11 -16.43 -24.42 -13.12
CA MET A 11 -16.65 -22.98 -13.32
C MET A 11 -16.28 -22.62 -14.76
N SER A 12 -17.26 -22.09 -15.51
CA SER A 12 -17.04 -21.60 -16.87
C SER A 12 -16.14 -20.36 -16.82
N LYS A 13 -15.01 -20.37 -17.52
CA LYS A 13 -14.09 -19.22 -17.64
C LYS A 13 -14.01 -18.78 -19.08
N LEU A 14 -14.11 -17.50 -19.31
CA LEU A 14 -13.83 -16.88 -20.61
C LEU A 14 -12.34 -16.50 -20.68
N SER A 15 -11.73 -16.71 -21.85
CA SER A 15 -10.36 -16.26 -22.11
C SER A 15 -10.36 -14.84 -22.63
N TRP A 16 -9.62 -13.97 -21.94
CA TRP A 16 -9.39 -12.59 -22.35
C TRP A 16 -7.94 -12.38 -22.79
N LYS A 17 -7.67 -11.30 -23.53
CA LYS A 17 -6.30 -10.85 -23.80
C LYS A 17 -5.63 -10.46 -22.47
N GLY A 18 -4.29 -10.46 -22.47
CA GLY A 18 -3.50 -10.00 -21.33
C GLY A 18 -3.99 -8.62 -20.81
N SER A 19 -4.18 -8.50 -19.52
CA SER A 19 -4.79 -7.33 -18.86
C SER A 19 -4.25 -7.16 -17.44
N THR A 20 -4.38 -5.95 -16.90
CA THR A 20 -3.94 -5.57 -15.54
C THR A 20 -5.04 -5.93 -14.50
N LEU A 21 -5.33 -7.22 -14.35
CA LEU A 21 -6.39 -7.71 -13.45
C LEU A 21 -5.87 -8.28 -12.12
N LEU A 22 -4.65 -7.94 -11.73
CA LEU A 22 -4.15 -8.33 -10.42
C LEU A 22 -4.80 -7.44 -9.34
N ASN A 23 -5.90 -7.90 -8.79
CA ASN A 23 -6.70 -7.21 -7.79
C ASN A 23 -7.04 -8.15 -6.61
N PRO A 24 -7.31 -7.62 -5.39
CA PRO A 24 -7.24 -6.21 -5.01
C PRO A 24 -5.80 -5.72 -4.83
N GLU A 25 -5.60 -4.41 -4.98
CA GLU A 25 -4.32 -3.73 -4.78
C GLU A 25 -4.33 -2.94 -3.47
N PRO A 26 -3.18 -2.77 -2.77
CA PRO A 26 -3.05 -1.83 -1.67
C PRO A 26 -2.88 -0.41 -2.24
N PRO A 27 -3.90 0.45 -2.27
CA PRO A 27 -3.70 1.81 -2.70
C PRO A 27 -2.90 2.55 -1.63
N VAL A 28 -1.92 3.35 -2.03
CA VAL A 28 -1.10 4.13 -1.09
C VAL A 28 -1.00 5.59 -1.53
N LEU A 29 -0.85 6.50 -0.57
CA LEU A 29 -0.41 7.86 -0.83
C LEU A 29 1.11 7.90 -0.76
N VAL A 30 1.77 8.18 -1.88
CA VAL A 30 3.20 8.41 -1.92
C VAL A 30 3.45 9.91 -1.80
N SER A 31 4.16 10.31 -0.76
CA SER A 31 4.66 11.67 -0.59
C SER A 31 6.09 11.78 -1.09
N CYS A 32 6.39 12.87 -1.78
CA CYS A 32 7.68 13.15 -2.41
C CYS A 32 7.90 14.66 -2.55
N GLY A 33 9.07 15.07 -3.02
CA GLY A 33 9.52 16.45 -3.02
C GLY A 33 10.27 16.77 -1.73
N GLY A 34 10.51 18.05 -1.46
CA GLY A 34 11.04 18.53 -0.19
C GLY A 34 9.94 19.04 0.72
N LEU A 35 10.26 19.35 1.96
CA LEU A 35 9.32 19.96 2.90
C LEU A 35 8.90 21.37 2.50
N ASP A 36 9.72 22.07 1.72
CA ASP A 36 9.44 23.38 1.15
C ASP A 36 8.35 23.32 0.07
N LYS A 37 8.27 22.19 -0.63
CA LYS A 37 7.26 21.95 -1.68
C LYS A 37 6.84 20.47 -1.70
N PRO A 38 6.08 20.03 -0.70
CA PRO A 38 5.64 18.65 -0.60
C PRO A 38 4.60 18.33 -1.67
N ASN A 39 4.59 17.09 -2.14
CA ASN A 39 3.62 16.62 -3.11
C ASN A 39 3.14 15.21 -2.78
N LEU A 40 1.92 14.87 -3.18
CA LEU A 40 1.28 13.57 -3.02
C LEU A 40 0.90 12.97 -4.36
N ILE A 41 1.00 11.64 -4.46
CA ILE A 41 0.43 10.88 -5.57
C ILE A 41 -0.15 9.57 -5.06
N THR A 42 -1.29 9.17 -5.61
CA THR A 42 -1.88 7.86 -5.35
C THR A 42 -1.26 6.82 -6.26
N ILE A 43 -0.77 5.75 -5.68
CA ILE A 43 -0.19 4.60 -6.36
C ILE A 43 -0.97 3.35 -5.97
N GLY A 44 -1.52 2.63 -6.96
CA GLY A 44 -2.10 1.29 -6.78
C GLY A 44 -1.04 0.19 -6.96
N TRP A 45 -0.12 0.39 -7.90
CA TRP A 45 0.88 -0.63 -8.22
C TRP A 45 2.11 -0.48 -7.35
N THR A 46 2.04 -1.10 -6.17
CA THR A 46 3.08 -1.11 -5.13
C THR A 46 3.10 -2.45 -4.42
N GLY A 47 4.20 -2.78 -3.79
CA GLY A 47 4.31 -3.99 -2.98
C GLY A 47 5.66 -4.16 -2.32
N THR A 48 5.68 -4.99 -1.28
CA THR A 48 6.93 -5.47 -0.66
C THR A 48 7.61 -6.48 -1.58
N ILE A 49 8.89 -6.29 -1.85
CA ILE A 49 9.66 -7.10 -2.81
C ILE A 49 10.82 -7.86 -2.18
N CYS A 50 11.32 -7.44 -1.03
CA CYS A 50 12.41 -8.11 -0.31
C CYS A 50 12.27 -7.86 1.19
N THR A 51 12.78 -8.79 2.00
CA THR A 51 12.77 -8.70 3.46
C THR A 51 14.14 -8.38 4.04
N GLN A 52 15.21 -8.63 3.30
CA GLN A 52 16.59 -8.40 3.75
C GLN A 52 17.49 -7.99 2.57
N PRO A 53 17.73 -6.68 2.35
CA PRO A 53 17.14 -5.55 3.08
C PRO A 53 15.62 -5.47 2.88
N SER A 54 14.91 -4.73 3.75
CA SER A 54 13.49 -4.47 3.58
C SER A 54 13.27 -3.56 2.37
N MET A 55 12.54 -4.01 1.36
CA MET A 55 12.36 -3.26 0.11
C MET A 55 10.92 -3.28 -0.36
N VAL A 56 10.56 -2.17 -1.01
CA VAL A 56 9.28 -1.97 -1.68
C VAL A 56 9.50 -1.55 -3.14
N SER A 57 8.45 -1.65 -3.93
CA SER A 57 8.40 -1.07 -5.28
C SER A 57 7.18 -0.18 -5.45
N ILE A 58 7.31 0.83 -6.31
CA ILE A 58 6.20 1.63 -6.83
C ILE A 58 6.35 1.80 -8.34
N SER A 59 5.23 1.73 -9.08
CA SER A 59 5.21 1.98 -10.53
C SER A 59 4.60 3.35 -10.80
N VAL A 60 5.34 4.21 -11.49
CA VAL A 60 4.93 5.60 -11.75
C VAL A 60 5.09 5.93 -13.22
N ARG A 61 4.08 6.55 -13.83
CA ARG A 61 4.16 7.01 -15.22
C ARG A 61 5.12 8.19 -15.35
N PRO A 62 5.98 8.23 -16.38
CA PRO A 62 6.95 9.32 -16.59
C PRO A 62 6.33 10.72 -16.70
N GLU A 63 5.10 10.83 -17.22
CA GLU A 63 4.39 12.10 -17.36
C GLU A 63 3.85 12.67 -16.03
N ARG A 64 3.81 11.88 -14.95
CA ARG A 64 3.38 12.36 -13.63
C ARG A 64 4.41 13.29 -13.02
N TYR A 65 3.96 14.40 -12.43
CA TYR A 65 4.84 15.35 -11.75
C TYR A 65 5.70 14.68 -10.65
N SER A 66 5.11 13.77 -9.90
CA SER A 66 5.83 13.01 -8.87
C SER A 66 6.99 12.20 -9.42
N HIS A 67 6.94 11.71 -10.67
CA HIS A 67 8.03 10.97 -11.29
C HIS A 67 9.32 11.81 -11.34
N GLN A 68 9.20 13.07 -11.77
CA GLN A 68 10.33 14.01 -11.77
C GLN A 68 10.90 14.18 -10.36
N LEU A 69 10.05 14.43 -9.36
CA LEU A 69 10.48 14.62 -7.97
C LEU A 69 11.18 13.38 -7.40
N LEU A 70 10.68 12.17 -7.72
CA LEU A 70 11.30 10.91 -7.32
C LEU A 70 12.71 10.75 -7.92
N CYS A 71 12.87 11.10 -9.20
CA CYS A 71 14.17 11.05 -9.87
C CYS A 71 15.17 12.08 -9.31
N GLU A 72 14.71 13.28 -8.98
CA GLU A 72 15.55 14.37 -8.46
C GLU A 72 15.97 14.13 -7.01
N ARG A 73 15.05 13.64 -6.15
CA ARG A 73 15.27 13.51 -4.71
C ARG A 73 15.79 12.14 -4.28
N GLY A 74 15.52 11.09 -5.06
CA GLY A 74 15.95 9.73 -4.72
C GLY A 74 15.29 9.14 -3.48
N GLN A 75 14.19 9.74 -3.01
CA GLN A 75 13.49 9.32 -1.80
C GLN A 75 12.00 9.67 -1.84
N PHE A 76 11.21 8.96 -1.05
CA PHE A 76 9.77 9.17 -0.88
C PHE A 76 9.29 8.49 0.41
N ALA A 77 8.08 8.82 0.85
CA ALA A 77 7.39 8.03 1.86
C ALA A 77 6.13 7.37 1.30
N ILE A 78 5.89 6.12 1.69
CA ILE A 78 4.62 5.42 1.48
C ILE A 78 3.77 5.63 2.73
N ASN A 79 2.60 6.23 2.57
CA ASN A 79 1.67 6.49 3.64
C ASN A 79 0.44 5.60 3.44
N LEU A 80 0.16 4.72 4.42
CA LEU A 80 -0.97 3.79 4.34
C LEU A 80 -2.29 4.53 4.60
N PRO A 81 -3.23 4.51 3.65
CA PRO A 81 -4.47 5.27 3.79
C PRO A 81 -5.51 4.49 4.59
N THR A 82 -6.25 5.23 5.40
CA THR A 82 -7.44 4.76 6.12
C THR A 82 -8.71 5.06 5.34
N GLU A 83 -9.84 4.53 5.79
CA GLU A 83 -11.17 4.88 5.25
C GLU A 83 -11.43 6.39 5.24
N LYS A 84 -10.89 7.14 6.21
CA LYS A 84 -11.01 8.61 6.29
C LYS A 84 -10.29 9.32 5.15
N LEU A 85 -9.25 8.70 4.59
CA LEU A 85 -8.43 9.27 3.51
C LEU A 85 -8.91 8.90 2.10
N VAL A 86 -10.02 8.14 1.93
CA VAL A 86 -10.52 7.69 0.63
C VAL A 86 -10.67 8.83 -0.37
N ARG A 87 -11.27 9.95 0.05
CA ARG A 87 -11.42 11.12 -0.83
C ARG A 87 -10.07 11.71 -1.27
N ALA A 88 -9.11 11.78 -0.35
CA ALA A 88 -7.78 12.31 -0.66
C ALA A 88 -7.01 11.37 -1.61
N ILE A 89 -7.12 10.06 -1.41
CA ILE A 89 -6.51 9.06 -2.31
C ILE A 89 -7.04 9.21 -3.73
N ASP A 90 -8.34 9.25 -3.92
CA ASP A 90 -8.93 9.40 -5.24
C ASP A 90 -8.49 10.71 -5.88
N TRP A 91 -8.64 11.82 -5.17
CA TRP A 91 -8.31 13.15 -5.66
C TRP A 91 -6.82 13.31 -6.02
N CYS A 92 -5.90 12.81 -5.17
CA CYS A 92 -4.45 12.86 -5.41
C CYS A 92 -4.01 12.00 -6.60
N GLY A 93 -4.78 10.97 -6.95
CA GLY A 93 -4.56 10.14 -8.14
C GLY A 93 -4.93 10.85 -9.45
N VAL A 94 -5.91 11.77 -9.41
CA VAL A 94 -6.44 12.48 -10.59
C VAL A 94 -5.73 13.81 -10.83
N LYS A 95 -5.57 14.65 -9.79
CA LYS A 95 -5.01 16.00 -9.92
C LYS A 95 -3.49 15.99 -10.00
N SER A 96 -2.93 16.98 -10.71
CA SER A 96 -1.47 17.15 -10.83
C SER A 96 -0.93 18.12 -9.78
N GLY A 97 0.18 17.77 -9.12
CA GLY A 97 0.90 18.67 -8.23
C GLY A 97 1.64 19.81 -8.93
N ARG A 98 1.63 19.86 -10.29
CA ARG A 98 2.07 21.04 -11.05
C ARG A 98 1.09 22.19 -10.91
N ASP A 99 -0.20 21.86 -10.78
CA ASP A 99 -1.30 22.83 -10.89
C ASP A 99 -1.86 23.20 -9.49
N VAL A 100 -1.68 22.33 -8.50
CA VAL A 100 -2.30 22.49 -7.18
C VAL A 100 -1.38 21.99 -6.06
N ASP A 101 -1.44 22.64 -4.92
CA ASP A 101 -0.91 22.11 -3.66
C ASP A 101 -1.89 21.05 -3.14
N LYS A 102 -1.44 19.78 -3.17
CA LYS A 102 -2.30 18.66 -2.80
C LYS A 102 -2.49 18.50 -1.31
N PHE A 103 -1.52 18.89 -0.50
CA PHE A 103 -1.66 18.89 0.96
C PHE A 103 -2.72 19.90 1.37
N ALA A 104 -2.57 21.15 0.96
CA ALA A 104 -3.55 22.21 1.26
C ALA A 104 -4.94 21.90 0.72
N ALA A 105 -5.06 21.44 -0.54
CA ALA A 105 -6.35 21.16 -1.19
C ALA A 105 -7.12 19.99 -0.53
N CYS A 106 -6.42 19.05 0.09
CA CYS A 106 -7.03 17.92 0.81
C CYS A 106 -7.13 18.15 2.32
N GLY A 107 -6.62 19.29 2.86
CA GLY A 107 -6.56 19.56 4.30
C GLY A 107 -5.65 18.56 5.02
N LEU A 108 -4.53 18.23 4.40
CA LEU A 108 -3.54 17.27 4.89
C LEU A 108 -2.26 18.01 5.33
N HIS A 109 -1.49 17.39 6.21
CA HIS A 109 -0.27 17.97 6.77
C HIS A 109 0.95 17.11 6.43
N ALA A 110 2.02 17.80 6.00
CA ALA A 110 3.31 17.18 5.79
C ALA A 110 4.07 17.19 7.11
N ALA A 111 4.54 16.02 7.54
CA ALA A 111 5.37 15.85 8.72
C ALA A 111 6.79 15.42 8.32
N LEU A 112 7.74 15.56 9.23
CA LEU A 112 9.06 14.95 9.11
C LEU A 112 8.96 13.48 9.49
N GLY A 113 9.64 12.62 8.71
CA GLY A 113 9.91 11.25 9.13
C GLY A 113 11.02 11.16 10.19
N SER A 114 11.27 9.98 10.68
CA SER A 114 12.27 9.72 11.74
C SER A 114 13.71 9.66 11.21
N VAL A 115 13.90 9.36 9.91
CA VAL A 115 15.22 9.13 9.28
C VAL A 115 15.47 10.05 8.09
N LEU A 116 14.51 10.24 7.19
CA LEU A 116 14.68 11.08 5.99
C LEU A 116 14.32 12.53 6.32
N THR A 117 15.33 13.38 6.45
CA THR A 117 15.19 14.77 6.94
C THR A 117 14.54 15.76 5.97
N ASP A 118 14.44 15.42 4.69
CA ASP A 118 13.84 16.27 3.64
C ASP A 118 12.88 15.45 2.74
N CYS A 119 12.15 14.52 3.36
CA CYS A 119 11.11 13.74 2.72
C CYS A 119 9.81 13.94 3.50
N PRO A 120 8.76 14.49 2.87
CA PRO A 120 7.49 14.67 3.57
C PRO A 120 6.84 13.31 3.84
N ALA A 121 6.44 13.05 5.08
CA ALA A 121 5.48 12.01 5.46
C ALA A 121 4.09 12.64 5.60
N LEU A 122 3.03 11.83 5.59
CA LEU A 122 1.65 12.28 5.79
C LEU A 122 1.27 12.09 7.26
N GLU A 123 0.98 13.19 7.97
CA GLU A 123 0.64 13.17 9.40
C GLU A 123 -0.63 12.34 9.70
N GLU A 124 -1.64 12.41 8.82
CA GLU A 124 -2.90 11.68 8.99
C GLU A 124 -2.82 10.19 8.67
N SER A 125 -1.69 9.71 8.17
CA SER A 125 -1.48 8.29 7.94
C SER A 125 -1.02 7.59 9.21
N PRO A 126 -1.64 6.47 9.59
CA PRO A 126 -1.24 5.74 10.80
C PRO A 126 0.07 4.95 10.64
N VAL A 127 0.57 4.81 9.42
CA VAL A 127 1.85 4.15 9.13
C VAL A 127 2.51 4.82 7.93
N ASN A 128 3.75 5.27 8.13
CA ASN A 128 4.58 5.84 7.08
C ASN A 128 5.84 4.97 6.90
N LEU A 129 6.15 4.62 5.67
CA LEU A 129 7.37 3.91 5.30
C LEU A 129 8.30 4.89 4.60
N GLU A 130 9.41 5.24 5.23
CA GLU A 130 10.44 6.08 4.63
C GLU A 130 11.31 5.26 3.69
N CYS A 131 11.40 5.68 2.44
CA CYS A 131 11.96 4.89 1.36
C CYS A 131 13.06 5.64 0.62
N ARG A 132 14.23 4.99 0.45
CA ARG A 132 15.34 5.47 -0.38
C ARG A 132 15.39 4.67 -1.67
N ILE A 133 15.29 5.35 -2.82
CA ILE A 133 15.32 4.71 -4.14
C ILE A 133 16.71 4.12 -4.38
N THR A 134 16.73 2.84 -4.71
CA THR A 134 17.96 2.10 -5.07
C THR A 134 18.10 1.88 -6.57
N GLN A 135 16.96 1.78 -7.28
CA GLN A 135 16.96 1.53 -8.71
C GLN A 135 15.68 2.04 -9.37
N ARG A 136 15.80 2.50 -10.61
CA ARG A 136 14.69 2.79 -11.52
C ARG A 136 14.81 1.90 -12.76
N ILE A 137 13.72 1.24 -13.13
CA ILE A 137 13.64 0.32 -14.27
C ILE A 137 12.52 0.80 -15.20
N PRO A 138 12.83 1.29 -16.41
CA PRO A 138 11.81 1.63 -17.40
C PRO A 138 11.09 0.38 -17.93
N LEU A 139 9.75 0.38 -17.89
CA LEU A 139 8.91 -0.74 -18.33
C LEU A 139 7.96 -0.38 -19.48
N GLY A 140 8.21 0.71 -20.18
CA GLY A 140 7.34 1.25 -21.22
C GLY A 140 6.43 2.34 -20.69
N SER A 141 5.17 2.05 -20.36
CA SER A 141 4.23 3.07 -19.85
C SER A 141 4.49 3.55 -18.42
N HIS A 142 5.27 2.81 -17.66
CA HIS A 142 5.63 3.12 -16.26
C HIS A 142 7.12 2.84 -16.05
N ASP A 143 7.71 3.59 -15.14
CA ASP A 143 8.98 3.23 -14.53
C ASP A 143 8.72 2.58 -13.18
N LEU A 144 9.41 1.46 -12.92
CA LEU A 144 9.40 0.78 -11.64
C LEU A 144 10.54 1.34 -10.78
N PHE A 145 10.20 1.93 -9.65
CA PHE A 145 11.17 2.37 -8.63
C PHE A 145 11.28 1.28 -7.57
N LEU A 146 12.48 0.76 -7.37
CA LEU A 146 12.82 -0.12 -6.25
C LEU A 146 13.42 0.74 -5.14
N ALA A 147 12.98 0.55 -3.91
CA ALA A 147 13.45 1.35 -2.78
C ALA A 147 13.64 0.50 -1.52
N GLU A 148 14.69 0.82 -0.76
CA GLU A 148 14.89 0.32 0.58
C GLU A 148 14.01 1.09 1.56
N VAL A 149 13.31 0.37 2.45
CA VAL A 149 12.57 0.95 3.58
C VAL A 149 13.57 1.20 4.70
N VAL A 150 13.93 2.46 4.91
CA VAL A 150 14.94 2.87 5.91
C VAL A 150 14.36 3.14 7.28
N ALA A 151 13.04 3.42 7.37
CA ALA A 151 12.29 3.55 8.62
C ALA A 151 10.81 3.25 8.42
N CYS A 152 10.13 2.92 9.52
CA CYS A 152 8.68 2.76 9.60
C CYS A 152 8.19 3.53 10.82
N ASP A 153 7.45 4.61 10.60
CA ASP A 153 6.78 5.36 11.65
C ASP A 153 5.36 4.83 11.81
N VAL A 154 4.98 4.50 13.03
CA VAL A 154 3.71 3.84 13.35
C VAL A 154 3.02 4.58 14.47
N ASP A 155 1.73 4.88 14.30
CA ASP A 155 0.89 5.47 15.34
C ASP A 155 0.81 4.54 16.56
N GLU A 156 1.15 5.05 17.73
CA GLU A 156 1.16 4.29 19.00
C GLU A 156 -0.20 3.65 19.31
N SER A 157 -1.31 4.24 18.87
CA SER A 157 -2.66 3.67 19.05
C SER A 157 -2.86 2.32 18.37
N LEU A 158 -2.01 1.99 17.40
CA LEU A 158 -2.01 0.68 16.73
C LEU A 158 -1.28 -0.41 17.52
N LEU A 159 -0.61 -0.06 18.61
CA LEU A 159 0.07 -1.04 19.45
C LEU A 159 -0.90 -1.62 20.51
N ASP A 160 -0.70 -2.88 20.88
CA ASP A 160 -1.33 -3.45 22.07
C ASP A 160 -0.47 -3.17 23.32
N GLU A 161 -0.97 -3.55 24.49
CA GLU A 161 -0.30 -3.38 25.80
C GLU A 161 1.10 -4.02 25.87
N LYS A 162 1.43 -4.89 24.92
CA LYS A 162 2.72 -5.59 24.81
C LYS A 162 3.62 -5.01 23.72
N GLY A 163 3.22 -3.90 23.11
CA GLY A 163 3.94 -3.26 22.01
C GLY A 163 3.81 -3.99 20.66
N LYS A 164 2.84 -4.91 20.52
CA LYS A 164 2.60 -5.62 19.26
C LYS A 164 1.72 -4.78 18.35
N LEU A 165 2.12 -4.62 17.09
CA LEU A 165 1.34 -3.95 16.05
C LEU A 165 0.03 -4.70 15.75
N CYS A 166 -1.08 -3.99 15.87
CA CYS A 166 -2.45 -4.41 15.55
C CYS A 166 -2.96 -3.63 14.33
N LEU A 167 -2.43 -3.93 13.15
CA LEU A 167 -2.73 -3.20 11.92
C LEU A 167 -4.21 -3.29 11.50
N ASP A 168 -4.94 -4.28 11.99
CA ASP A 168 -6.38 -4.42 11.83
C ASP A 168 -7.19 -3.29 12.48
N LYS A 169 -6.60 -2.51 13.39
CA LYS A 169 -7.21 -1.31 13.99
C LYS A 169 -7.11 -0.06 13.10
N ALA A 170 -6.25 -0.08 12.10
CA ALA A 170 -5.94 1.09 11.27
C ALA A 170 -7.06 1.42 10.26
N ASN A 171 -8.06 0.55 10.08
CA ASN A 171 -9.12 0.72 9.08
C ASN A 171 -8.56 1.04 7.67
N LEU A 172 -7.57 0.25 7.26
CA LEU A 172 -6.97 0.37 5.93
C LEU A 172 -7.97 -0.03 4.85
N ILE A 173 -7.73 0.43 3.62
CA ILE A 173 -8.57 0.18 2.46
C ILE A 173 -7.84 -0.65 1.40
N VAL A 174 -8.61 -1.21 0.47
CA VAL A 174 -8.11 -1.83 -0.76
C VAL A 174 -8.74 -1.18 -1.98
N TYR A 175 -8.02 -1.22 -3.10
CA TYR A 175 -8.55 -0.82 -4.40
C TYR A 175 -8.79 -2.07 -5.25
N SER A 176 -9.96 -2.18 -5.85
CA SER A 176 -10.31 -3.30 -6.71
C SER A 176 -11.13 -2.84 -7.89
N HIS A 177 -10.53 -2.91 -9.08
CA HIS A 177 -11.20 -2.70 -10.37
C HIS A 177 -12.04 -1.41 -10.44
N GLY A 178 -11.46 -0.29 -9.98
CA GLY A 178 -12.12 1.03 -10.02
C GLY A 178 -12.84 1.42 -8.73
N GLU A 179 -12.86 0.57 -7.71
CA GLU A 179 -13.57 0.81 -6.45
C GLU A 179 -12.63 0.77 -5.25
N TYR A 180 -12.88 1.63 -4.26
CA TYR A 180 -12.23 1.59 -2.95
C TYR A 180 -13.11 0.83 -1.97
N LEU A 181 -12.55 -0.16 -1.28
CA LEU A 181 -13.29 -1.03 -0.38
C LEU A 181 -12.62 -1.10 0.99
N ALA A 182 -13.42 -1.18 2.05
CA ALA A 182 -12.93 -1.48 3.39
C ALA A 182 -12.46 -2.93 3.49
N LEU A 183 -11.52 -3.21 4.40
CA LEU A 183 -11.16 -4.58 4.73
C LEU A 183 -12.30 -5.29 5.46
N GLY A 184 -12.64 -6.49 5.01
CA GLY A 184 -13.68 -7.29 5.61
C GLY A 184 -13.25 -8.03 6.88
N ARG A 185 -14.09 -8.99 7.31
CA ARG A 185 -13.83 -9.80 8.51
C ARG A 185 -12.54 -10.63 8.38
N LYS A 186 -11.85 -10.84 9.49
CA LYS A 186 -10.70 -11.73 9.57
C LYS A 186 -11.06 -13.17 9.21
N LEU A 187 -10.37 -13.75 8.24
CA LEU A 187 -10.62 -15.12 7.75
C LEU A 187 -9.72 -16.15 8.43
N GLY A 188 -8.55 -15.75 8.93
CA GLY A 188 -7.60 -16.64 9.57
C GLY A 188 -6.34 -15.90 10.01
N THR A 189 -5.35 -16.66 10.48
CA THR A 189 -4.02 -16.16 10.81
C THR A 189 -2.98 -16.98 10.05
N PHE A 190 -1.81 -16.40 9.77
CA PHE A 190 -0.74 -17.13 9.09
C PHE A 190 -0.49 -18.49 9.74
N GLY A 191 -0.45 -19.54 8.94
CA GLY A 191 -0.21 -20.91 9.37
C GLY A 191 -1.40 -21.61 10.07
N TYR A 192 -2.60 -21.01 10.11
CA TYR A 192 -3.75 -21.63 10.78
C TYR A 192 -4.16 -22.97 10.17
N SER A 193 -3.99 -23.16 8.87
CA SER A 193 -4.39 -24.38 8.14
C SER A 193 -3.55 -25.62 8.49
N VAL A 194 -2.30 -25.41 8.97
CA VAL A 194 -1.36 -26.50 9.31
C VAL A 194 -1.15 -26.67 10.82
N ARG A 195 -1.88 -25.92 11.65
CA ARG A 195 -1.81 -26.04 13.11
C ARG A 195 -2.39 -27.38 13.56
N LYS A 196 -1.59 -28.17 14.29
CA LYS A 196 -2.09 -29.37 14.95
C LYS A 196 -3.20 -28.99 15.95
N LYS A 197 -4.34 -29.67 15.89
CA LYS A 197 -5.41 -29.51 16.89
C LYS A 197 -4.83 -29.90 18.25
N LYS A 198 -4.91 -29.01 19.26
CA LYS A 198 -4.58 -29.38 20.63
C LYS A 198 -5.50 -30.52 21.04
N PRO A 199 -5.00 -31.60 21.62
CA PRO A 199 -5.87 -32.69 22.15
C PRO A 199 -6.86 -32.07 23.13
N ALA A 200 -8.14 -32.43 22.99
CA ALA A 200 -9.18 -32.01 23.93
C ALA A 200 -8.77 -32.37 25.36
N LYS A 201 -8.70 -31.38 26.26
CA LYS A 201 -8.51 -31.69 27.69
C LYS A 201 -9.65 -32.60 28.11
N ARG A 202 -9.36 -33.88 28.44
CA ARG A 202 -10.32 -34.75 29.08
C ARG A 202 -10.75 -34.04 30.39
N LYS A 203 -12.02 -33.67 30.46
CA LYS A 203 -12.62 -33.25 31.73
C LYS A 203 -12.55 -34.47 32.68
N LYS A 204 -11.87 -34.31 33.81
CA LYS A 204 -11.94 -35.23 34.91
C LYS A 204 -13.26 -35.00 35.63
#